data_a608cb97d3e7c3fa1b65d31b20e6686b
#
_entry.id   a608cb97d3e7c3fa1b65d31b20e6686b
#
_cell.length_a   1.000
_cell.length_b   1.000
_cell.length_c   1.000
_cell.angle_alpha   90.00
_cell.angle_beta   90.00
_cell.angle_gamma   90.00
#
_symmetry.space_group_name_H-M   'P 1'
#
loop_
_entity.id
_entity.type
_entity.pdbx_description
1 polymer ?
#
loop_
_entity_poly.entity_id
_entity_poly.type
_entity_poly.pdbx_seq_one_letter_code
_entity_poly.pdbx_strand_id
1 'polypeptide(L)'
;HLTKDYDFVFFDGAFYGVYLREFARHGFKTICFFHNVEAEFYRQKYENTRKIQDRMMVGFITHNELCCIQYASYLIALNERDSHKLNEIYHRSADFLLPTSFDDIDESKEVKRLDLPEHFLLFVGSNFFANREAIDFYAKEIAPSTQLPLIVAGNLSEAYPDKEAHPNIRFVGRVSDLAPYYVQASAVVAPVLSGSGLKTKTVEAL
;
A
#
# COMPACT_ATOMS: atom_id res chain seq x y z
N HIS A 1 7.63 -30.35 17.40
CA HIS A 1 8.42 -31.10 16.43
C HIS A 1 8.10 -30.53 15.04
N LEU A 2 9.02 -29.72 14.49
CA LEU A 2 8.97 -29.32 13.09
C LEU A 2 9.48 -30.52 12.29
N THR A 3 8.62 -31.24 11.59
CA THR A 3 9.00 -32.28 10.64
C THR A 3 9.59 -31.61 9.40
N LYS A 4 10.70 -32.11 8.89
CA LYS A 4 11.46 -31.53 7.78
C LYS A 4 10.88 -31.85 6.37
N ASP A 5 9.58 -31.95 6.23
CA ASP A 5 8.94 -32.35 4.97
C ASP A 5 8.64 -31.16 4.03
N TYR A 6 9.27 -30.00 4.28
CA TYR A 6 9.10 -28.79 3.48
C TYR A 6 10.42 -28.41 2.79
N ASP A 7 10.36 -28.11 1.50
CA ASP A 7 11.51 -27.60 0.75
C ASP A 7 11.86 -26.17 1.16
N PHE A 8 10.84 -25.36 1.43
CA PHE A 8 10.96 -23.97 1.84
C PHE A 8 9.92 -23.58 2.88
N VAL A 9 10.28 -22.57 3.69
CA VAL A 9 9.35 -21.85 4.56
C VAL A 9 9.22 -20.42 4.02
N PHE A 10 8.00 -20.05 3.63
CA PHE A 10 7.72 -18.76 3.06
C PHE A 10 7.19 -17.79 4.12
N PHE A 11 7.78 -16.61 4.20
CA PHE A 11 7.38 -15.53 5.08
C PHE A 11 6.79 -14.40 4.26
N ASP A 12 5.49 -14.23 4.38
CA ASP A 12 4.72 -13.21 3.69
C ASP A 12 4.80 -11.88 4.46
N GLY A 13 5.92 -11.21 4.30
CA GLY A 13 6.23 -9.95 4.96
C GLY A 13 7.39 -10.00 5.94
N ALA A 14 8.09 -8.89 6.04
CA ALA A 14 9.30 -8.75 6.85
C ALA A 14 9.04 -8.62 8.37
N PHE A 15 7.79 -8.51 8.81
CA PHE A 15 7.42 -8.42 10.23
C PHE A 15 7.80 -9.66 11.05
N TYR A 16 8.04 -10.78 10.38
CA TYR A 16 8.30 -12.08 10.99
C TYR A 16 9.77 -12.48 10.99
N GLY A 17 10.69 -11.52 10.84
CA GLY A 17 12.12 -11.80 10.71
C GLY A 17 12.74 -12.58 11.86
N VAL A 18 12.29 -12.37 13.10
CA VAL A 18 12.74 -13.13 14.25
C VAL A 18 12.38 -14.62 14.11
N TYR A 19 11.16 -14.93 13.64
CA TYR A 19 10.75 -16.30 13.38
C TYR A 19 11.51 -16.89 12.20
N LEU A 20 11.67 -16.14 11.12
CA LEU A 20 12.46 -16.55 9.96
C LEU A 20 13.87 -16.98 10.40
N ARG A 21 14.54 -16.18 11.23
CA ARG A 21 15.85 -16.51 11.80
C ARG A 21 15.85 -17.85 12.53
N GLU A 22 14.82 -18.13 13.33
CA GLU A 22 14.72 -19.40 14.07
C GLU A 22 14.54 -20.58 13.10
N PHE A 23 13.71 -20.47 12.06
CA PHE A 23 13.58 -21.52 11.05
C PHE A 23 14.90 -21.74 10.30
N ALA A 24 15.58 -20.66 9.89
CA ALA A 24 16.88 -20.75 9.22
C ALA A 24 17.92 -21.46 10.11
N ARG A 25 17.97 -21.15 11.41
CA ARG A 25 18.87 -21.80 12.37
C ARG A 25 18.60 -23.31 12.56
N HIS A 26 17.36 -23.73 12.35
CA HIS A 26 16.98 -25.14 12.35
C HIS A 26 17.21 -25.84 11.00
N GLY A 27 17.85 -25.17 10.05
CA GLY A 27 18.26 -25.73 8.76
C GLY A 27 17.19 -25.71 7.67
N PHE A 28 16.11 -24.95 7.87
CA PHE A 28 15.12 -24.73 6.81
C PHE A 28 15.62 -23.68 5.83
N LYS A 29 15.36 -23.90 4.54
CA LYS A 29 15.47 -22.84 3.55
C LYS A 29 14.29 -21.89 3.70
N THR A 30 14.55 -20.59 3.75
CA THR A 30 13.53 -19.58 4.03
C THR A 30 13.47 -18.58 2.90
N ILE A 31 12.25 -18.15 2.57
CA ILE A 31 11.98 -17.08 1.60
C ILE A 31 11.28 -15.96 2.36
N CYS A 32 11.72 -14.71 2.18
CA CYS A 32 11.03 -13.55 2.70
C CYS A 32 10.54 -12.68 1.54
N PHE A 33 9.24 -12.40 1.52
CA PHE A 33 8.64 -11.51 0.55
C PHE A 33 8.42 -10.12 1.16
N PHE A 34 9.13 -9.14 0.64
CA PHE A 34 9.01 -7.75 1.02
C PHE A 34 7.93 -7.07 0.18
N HIS A 35 6.77 -6.83 0.76
CA HIS A 35 5.71 -6.02 0.13
C HIS A 35 6.08 -4.54 0.08
N ASN A 36 7.01 -4.14 0.95
CA ASN A 36 7.46 -2.78 1.14
C ASN A 36 8.74 -2.81 1.99
N VAL A 37 9.51 -1.73 1.96
CA VAL A 37 10.55 -1.48 2.97
C VAL A 37 9.88 -0.81 4.17
N GLU A 38 9.44 -1.63 5.11
CA GLU A 38 8.59 -1.20 6.22
C GLU A 38 9.30 -0.25 7.17
N ALA A 39 10.62 -0.42 7.35
CA ALA A 39 11.41 0.49 8.18
C ALA A 39 11.40 1.92 7.64
N GLU A 40 11.45 2.11 6.32
CA GLU A 40 11.31 3.43 5.69
C GLU A 40 9.92 4.01 5.95
N PHE A 41 8.89 3.19 5.74
CA PHE A 41 7.51 3.57 5.97
C PHE A 41 7.25 4.04 7.41
N TYR A 42 7.67 3.25 8.42
CA TYR A 42 7.47 3.61 9.82
C TYR A 42 8.32 4.81 10.24
N ARG A 43 9.48 5.03 9.61
CA ARG A 43 10.30 6.23 9.82
C ARG A 43 9.56 7.48 9.35
N GLN A 44 9.04 7.47 8.12
CA GLN A 44 8.24 8.58 7.58
C GLN A 44 6.99 8.84 8.45
N LYS A 45 6.32 7.76 8.87
CA LYS A 45 5.17 7.87 9.76
C LYS A 45 5.56 8.53 11.09
N TYR A 46 6.68 8.14 11.70
CA TYR A 46 7.17 8.76 12.93
C TYR A 46 7.54 10.24 12.72
N GLU A 47 8.17 10.58 11.62
CA GLU A 47 8.50 11.96 11.29
C GLU A 47 7.26 12.86 11.22
N ASN A 48 6.15 12.34 10.71
CA ASN A 48 4.88 13.05 10.61
C ASN A 48 4.11 13.11 11.94
N THR A 49 4.10 12.00 12.69
CA THR A 49 3.24 11.88 13.88
C THR A 49 3.95 12.27 15.17
N ARG A 50 5.28 12.11 15.24
CA ARG A 50 6.14 12.26 16.43
C ARG A 50 5.70 11.43 17.63
N LYS A 51 4.84 10.42 17.42
CA LYS A 51 4.35 9.55 18.49
C LYS A 51 5.41 8.54 18.92
N ILE A 52 5.56 8.35 20.22
CA ILE A 52 6.51 7.39 20.80
C ILE A 52 6.26 5.95 20.31
N GLN A 53 5.01 5.59 20.09
CA GLN A 53 4.61 4.28 19.57
C GLN A 53 5.19 4.05 18.17
N ASP A 54 5.12 5.05 17.29
CA ASP A 54 5.66 4.95 15.93
C ASP A 54 7.19 4.83 15.96
N ARG A 55 7.87 5.52 16.89
CA ARG A 55 9.31 5.36 17.12
C ARG A 55 9.68 3.95 17.55
N MET A 56 8.91 3.36 18.46
CA MET A 56 9.13 1.97 18.89
C MET A 56 8.94 1.00 17.73
N MET A 57 7.93 1.25 16.88
CA MET A 57 7.69 0.44 15.67
C MET A 57 8.86 0.52 14.70
N VAL A 58 9.52 1.68 14.51
CA VAL A 58 10.73 1.77 13.67
C VAL A 58 11.79 0.78 14.16
N GLY A 59 12.08 0.74 15.46
CA GLY A 59 13.08 -0.18 16.04
C GLY A 59 12.69 -1.65 15.86
N PHE A 60 11.43 -1.99 16.15
CA PHE A 60 10.91 -3.36 15.99
C PHE A 60 11.01 -3.83 14.54
N ILE A 61 10.54 -3.02 13.60
CA ILE A 61 10.54 -3.37 12.17
C ILE A 61 11.97 -3.48 11.64
N THR A 62 12.83 -2.50 11.92
CA THR A 62 14.23 -2.54 11.49
C THR A 62 14.92 -3.83 11.97
N HIS A 63 14.67 -4.25 13.21
CA HIS A 63 15.22 -5.50 13.73
C HIS A 63 14.72 -6.72 12.97
N ASN A 64 13.42 -6.79 12.66
CA ASN A 64 12.84 -7.90 11.88
C ASN A 64 13.36 -7.91 10.44
N GLU A 65 13.42 -6.76 9.77
CA GLU A 65 14.00 -6.66 8.42
C GLU A 65 15.46 -7.11 8.42
N LEU A 66 16.27 -6.68 9.38
CA LEU A 66 17.65 -7.15 9.52
C LEU A 66 17.72 -8.68 9.67
N CYS A 67 16.82 -9.29 10.44
CA CYS A 67 16.77 -10.75 10.53
C CYS A 67 16.41 -11.39 9.18
N CYS A 68 15.46 -10.83 8.43
CA CYS A 68 15.14 -11.32 7.09
C CYS A 68 16.35 -11.20 6.16
N ILE A 69 16.99 -10.03 6.16
CA ILE A 69 18.18 -9.77 5.33
C ILE A 69 19.32 -10.75 5.63
N GLN A 70 19.58 -11.04 6.90
CA GLN A 70 20.70 -11.88 7.31
C GLN A 70 20.47 -13.38 7.14
N TYR A 71 19.23 -13.82 7.34
CA TYR A 71 18.94 -15.25 7.49
C TYR A 71 18.07 -15.84 6.38
N ALA A 72 17.38 -15.02 5.55
CA ALA A 72 16.63 -15.57 4.44
C ALA A 72 17.55 -16.18 3.38
N SER A 73 17.18 -17.36 2.89
CA SER A 73 17.83 -18.00 1.76
C SER A 73 17.61 -17.17 0.49
N TYR A 74 16.37 -16.68 0.33
CA TYR A 74 15.99 -15.80 -0.79
C TYR A 74 15.12 -14.65 -0.31
N LEU A 75 15.30 -13.49 -0.95
CA LEU A 75 14.50 -12.30 -0.79
C LEU A 75 13.70 -12.03 -2.06
N ILE A 76 12.43 -11.73 -1.90
CA ILE A 76 11.56 -11.29 -3.00
C ILE A 76 11.12 -9.85 -2.70
N ALA A 77 11.10 -8.98 -3.68
CA ALA A 77 10.50 -7.65 -3.58
C ALA A 77 9.44 -7.46 -4.68
N LEU A 78 8.49 -6.56 -4.47
CA LEU A 78 7.44 -6.24 -5.44
C LEU A 78 7.98 -5.58 -6.71
N ASN A 79 9.04 -4.77 -6.58
CA ASN A 79 9.56 -3.95 -7.68
C ASN A 79 11.04 -3.63 -7.49
N GLU A 80 11.66 -3.10 -8.55
CA GLU A 80 13.07 -2.70 -8.54
C GLU A 80 13.37 -1.59 -7.52
N ARG A 81 12.47 -0.62 -7.36
CA ARG A 81 12.66 0.48 -6.40
C ARG A 81 12.84 -0.07 -4.99
N ASP A 82 11.99 -0.99 -4.56
CA ASP A 82 12.06 -1.57 -3.22
C ASP A 82 13.31 -2.44 -3.06
N SER A 83 13.69 -3.19 -4.12
CA SER A 83 14.96 -3.94 -4.15
C SER A 83 16.19 -3.02 -4.02
N HIS A 84 16.20 -1.90 -4.75
CA HIS A 84 17.26 -0.88 -4.61
C HIS A 84 17.30 -0.30 -3.21
N LYS A 85 16.13 -0.04 -2.62
CA LYS A 85 16.01 0.50 -1.27
C LYS A 85 16.52 -0.45 -0.21
N LEU A 86 16.24 -1.75 -0.34
CA LEU A 86 16.83 -2.78 0.50
C LEU A 86 18.37 -2.75 0.42
N ASN A 87 18.91 -2.60 -0.79
CA ASN A 87 20.36 -2.50 -0.97
C ASN A 87 20.96 -1.23 -0.36
N GLU A 88 20.30 -0.08 -0.50
CA GLU A 88 20.73 1.17 0.11
C GLU A 88 20.80 1.08 1.65
N ILE A 89 19.79 0.46 2.27
CA ILE A 89 19.65 0.43 3.73
C ILE A 89 20.43 -0.73 4.35
N TYR A 90 20.40 -1.90 3.70
CA TYR A 90 20.86 -3.17 4.28
C TYR A 90 21.99 -3.84 3.51
N HIS A 91 22.44 -3.25 2.39
CA HIS A 91 23.49 -3.78 1.52
C HIS A 91 23.17 -5.18 0.92
N ARG A 92 21.88 -5.47 0.74
CA ARG A 92 21.38 -6.69 0.08
C ARG A 92 20.15 -6.37 -0.76
N SER A 93 20.24 -6.62 -2.07
CA SER A 93 19.09 -6.56 -3.00
C SER A 93 18.20 -7.79 -2.88
N ALA A 94 16.97 -7.69 -3.38
CA ALA A 94 16.13 -8.86 -3.57
C ALA A 94 16.73 -9.77 -4.66
N ASP A 95 16.57 -11.09 -4.45
CA ASP A 95 17.01 -12.11 -5.40
C ASP A 95 16.01 -12.24 -6.57
N PHE A 96 14.74 -11.93 -6.31
CA PHE A 96 13.67 -11.99 -7.28
C PHE A 96 12.72 -10.81 -7.13
N LEU A 97 12.11 -10.41 -8.26
CA LEU A 97 11.01 -9.46 -8.29
C LEU A 97 9.71 -10.22 -8.59
N LEU A 98 8.68 -9.95 -7.79
CA LEU A 98 7.34 -10.50 -7.96
C LEU A 98 6.34 -9.34 -7.95
N PRO A 99 6.07 -8.73 -9.11
CA PRO A 99 5.15 -7.60 -9.18
C PRO A 99 3.72 -8.03 -8.87
N THR A 100 2.96 -7.12 -8.26
CA THR A 100 1.51 -7.30 -8.08
C THR A 100 0.84 -7.30 -9.44
N SER A 101 -0.08 -8.24 -9.64
CA SER A 101 -0.99 -8.29 -10.77
C SER A 101 -2.42 -8.10 -10.30
N PHE A 102 -3.27 -7.61 -11.18
CA PHE A 102 -4.71 -7.50 -11.01
C PHE A 102 -5.37 -8.21 -12.17
N ASP A 103 -6.53 -8.78 -11.92
CA ASP A 103 -7.37 -9.30 -12.99
C ASP A 103 -7.94 -8.13 -13.78
N ASP A 104 -8.00 -8.28 -15.10
CA ASP A 104 -8.66 -7.32 -15.97
C ASP A 104 -10.15 -7.22 -15.61
N ILE A 105 -10.72 -6.03 -15.77
CA ILE A 105 -12.16 -5.84 -15.63
C ILE A 105 -12.81 -6.63 -16.76
N ASP A 106 -13.69 -7.57 -16.41
CA ASP A 106 -14.45 -8.36 -17.36
C ASP A 106 -15.47 -7.47 -18.07
N GLU A 107 -15.10 -6.96 -19.24
CA GLU A 107 -15.94 -6.08 -20.05
C GLU A 107 -17.24 -6.76 -20.52
N SER A 108 -17.33 -8.11 -20.46
CA SER A 108 -18.55 -8.84 -20.79
C SER A 108 -19.62 -8.74 -19.71
N LYS A 109 -19.26 -8.35 -18.51
CA LYS A 109 -20.20 -8.14 -17.41
C LYS A 109 -20.86 -6.78 -17.52
N GLU A 110 -22.19 -6.78 -17.42
CA GLU A 110 -22.96 -5.55 -17.34
C GLU A 110 -22.53 -4.76 -16.08
N VAL A 111 -21.86 -3.63 -16.29
CA VAL A 111 -21.43 -2.77 -15.19
C VAL A 111 -22.60 -1.97 -14.66
N LYS A 112 -22.90 -2.14 -13.38
CA LYS A 112 -23.98 -1.41 -12.72
C LYS A 112 -23.77 0.10 -12.86
N ARG A 113 -24.76 0.80 -13.43
CA ARG A 113 -24.74 2.26 -13.49
C ARG A 113 -24.90 2.82 -12.08
N LEU A 114 -23.96 3.69 -11.70
CA LEU A 114 -23.96 4.35 -10.39
C LEU A 114 -24.76 5.66 -10.45
N ASP A 115 -25.37 6.02 -9.33
CA ASP A 115 -25.99 7.34 -9.15
C ASP A 115 -24.91 8.37 -8.79
N LEU A 116 -24.08 8.70 -9.80
CA LEU A 116 -22.98 9.62 -9.73
C LEU A 116 -23.05 10.62 -10.90
N PRO A 117 -22.34 11.76 -10.82
CA PRO A 117 -22.19 12.67 -11.94
C PRO A 117 -21.66 11.94 -13.18
N GLU A 118 -22.08 12.38 -14.37
CA GLU A 118 -21.65 11.80 -15.65
C GLU A 118 -20.13 11.88 -15.86
N HIS A 119 -19.52 12.96 -15.35
CA HIS A 119 -18.09 13.19 -15.39
C HIS A 119 -17.57 13.43 -13.98
N PHE A 120 -16.67 12.59 -13.51
CA PHE A 120 -16.05 12.71 -12.19
C PHE A 120 -14.62 12.18 -12.18
N LEU A 121 -13.85 12.62 -11.20
CA LEU A 121 -12.56 12.06 -10.85
C LEU A 121 -12.76 11.03 -9.75
N LEU A 122 -11.99 9.93 -9.79
CA LEU A 122 -12.04 8.89 -8.77
C LEU A 122 -10.74 8.88 -7.94
N PHE A 123 -10.88 8.82 -6.63
CA PHE A 123 -9.81 8.47 -5.70
C PHE A 123 -10.21 7.25 -4.89
N VAL A 124 -9.38 6.21 -4.89
CA VAL A 124 -9.59 5.01 -4.07
C VAL A 124 -8.60 4.99 -2.92
N GLY A 125 -9.08 4.87 -1.68
CA GLY A 125 -8.16 4.90 -0.54
C GLY A 125 -8.75 4.46 0.78
N SER A 126 -7.91 3.81 1.59
CA SER A 126 -8.21 3.48 2.98
C SER A 126 -7.92 4.66 3.90
N ASN A 127 -8.41 4.60 5.15
CA ASN A 127 -8.12 5.59 6.20
C ASN A 127 -6.66 5.48 6.67
N PHE A 128 -5.76 5.92 5.81
CA PHE A 128 -4.33 5.91 5.96
C PHE A 128 -3.77 7.34 5.86
N PHE A 129 -2.71 7.65 6.62
CA PHE A 129 -2.22 9.03 6.72
C PHE A 129 -1.87 9.67 5.37
N ALA A 130 -1.19 8.93 4.47
CA ALA A 130 -0.82 9.44 3.15
C ALA A 130 -2.03 9.68 2.22
N ASN A 131 -3.12 8.90 2.40
CA ASN A 131 -4.36 9.14 1.67
C ASN A 131 -5.09 10.38 2.21
N ARG A 132 -5.02 10.64 3.52
CA ARG A 132 -5.55 11.88 4.11
C ARG A 132 -4.79 13.09 3.61
N GLU A 133 -3.45 13.04 3.65
CA GLU A 133 -2.59 14.08 3.09
C GLU A 133 -2.92 14.35 1.61
N ALA A 134 -3.15 13.29 0.83
CA ALA A 134 -3.52 13.41 -0.59
C ALA A 134 -4.87 14.11 -0.79
N ILE A 135 -5.88 13.82 0.04
CA ILE A 135 -7.19 14.47 -0.05
C ILE A 135 -7.11 15.92 0.45
N ASP A 136 -6.37 16.19 1.52
CA ASP A 136 -6.16 17.55 2.02
C ASP A 136 -5.43 18.42 0.98
N PHE A 137 -4.40 17.87 0.33
CA PHE A 137 -3.71 18.51 -0.78
C PHE A 137 -4.67 18.74 -1.97
N TYR A 138 -5.45 17.73 -2.36
CA TYR A 138 -6.42 17.87 -3.44
C TYR A 138 -7.45 18.95 -3.14
N ALA A 139 -8.02 18.96 -1.94
CA ALA A 139 -9.03 19.91 -1.52
C ALA A 139 -8.51 21.36 -1.57
N LYS A 140 -7.26 21.56 -1.16
CA LYS A 140 -6.66 22.88 -1.06
C LYS A 140 -6.12 23.40 -2.40
N GLU A 141 -5.42 22.55 -3.15
CA GLU A 141 -4.62 23.00 -4.30
C GLU A 141 -5.30 22.67 -5.65
N ILE A 142 -6.10 21.60 -5.73
CA ILE A 142 -6.66 21.10 -7.01
C ILE A 142 -8.15 21.44 -7.14
N ALA A 143 -8.94 21.16 -6.10
CA ALA A 143 -10.39 21.34 -6.13
C ALA A 143 -10.84 22.76 -6.54
N PRO A 144 -10.14 23.85 -6.16
CA PRO A 144 -10.50 25.20 -6.60
C PRO A 144 -10.33 25.43 -8.11
N SER A 145 -9.50 24.61 -8.77
CA SER A 145 -9.16 24.77 -10.20
C SER A 145 -9.90 23.81 -11.12
N THR A 146 -10.70 22.88 -10.57
CA THR A 146 -11.48 21.91 -11.35
C THR A 146 -12.97 22.03 -11.10
N GLN A 147 -13.77 21.82 -12.16
CA GLN A 147 -15.22 21.70 -12.05
C GLN A 147 -15.68 20.26 -11.88
N LEU A 148 -14.79 19.28 -12.11
CA LEU A 148 -15.13 17.88 -11.95
C LEU A 148 -15.16 17.52 -10.46
N PRO A 149 -16.25 16.90 -9.98
CA PRO A 149 -16.31 16.40 -8.61
C PRO A 149 -15.34 15.24 -8.42
N LEU A 150 -14.73 15.17 -7.23
CA LEU A 150 -13.95 14.02 -6.81
C LEU A 150 -14.83 13.04 -6.02
N ILE A 151 -14.92 11.81 -6.51
CA ILE A 151 -15.55 10.72 -5.78
C ILE A 151 -14.45 9.96 -5.03
N VAL A 152 -14.60 9.83 -3.71
CA VAL A 152 -13.65 9.13 -2.84
C VAL A 152 -14.27 7.83 -2.37
N ALA A 153 -13.76 6.71 -2.85
CA ALA A 153 -14.19 5.36 -2.46
C ALA A 153 -13.20 4.74 -1.44
N GLY A 154 -13.75 4.01 -0.48
CA GLY A 154 -12.98 3.39 0.61
C GLY A 154 -13.33 3.97 1.98
N ASN A 155 -12.70 3.43 3.03
CA ASN A 155 -13.00 3.88 4.41
C ASN A 155 -12.29 5.18 4.82
N LEU A 156 -11.70 5.88 3.88
CA LEU A 156 -11.10 7.20 4.11
C LEU A 156 -12.14 8.22 4.61
N SER A 157 -13.42 8.06 4.24
CA SER A 157 -14.55 8.85 4.73
C SER A 157 -14.66 8.92 6.25
N GLU A 158 -14.14 7.93 6.98
CA GLU A 158 -14.14 7.90 8.44
C GLU A 158 -13.25 9.02 9.05
N ALA A 159 -12.27 9.51 8.28
CA ALA A 159 -11.39 10.61 8.69
C ALA A 159 -12.01 12.00 8.45
N TYR A 160 -13.10 12.08 7.70
CA TYR A 160 -13.76 13.32 7.29
C TYR A 160 -15.24 13.30 7.75
N PRO A 161 -15.51 13.53 9.04
CA PRO A 161 -16.88 13.52 9.57
C PRO A 161 -17.72 14.67 8.99
N ASP A 162 -17.09 15.81 8.71
CA ASP A 162 -17.71 16.97 8.06
C ASP A 162 -17.50 16.91 6.54
N LYS A 163 -18.39 16.17 5.88
CA LYS A 163 -18.34 16.00 4.43
C LYS A 163 -18.69 17.27 3.65
N GLU A 164 -19.33 18.27 4.30
CA GLU A 164 -19.73 19.53 3.67
C GLU A 164 -18.56 20.54 3.59
N ALA A 165 -17.51 20.32 4.37
CA ALA A 165 -16.29 21.15 4.29
C ALA A 165 -15.57 21.06 2.94
N HIS A 166 -15.93 20.10 2.10
CA HIS A 166 -15.33 19.85 0.79
C HIS A 166 -16.41 19.77 -0.31
N PRO A 167 -16.96 20.90 -0.80
CA PRO A 167 -18.13 20.92 -1.68
C PRO A 167 -17.97 20.12 -2.98
N ASN A 168 -16.75 20.03 -3.52
CA ASN A 168 -16.48 19.26 -4.75
C ASN A 168 -15.93 17.83 -4.45
N ILE A 169 -15.99 17.37 -3.19
CA ILE A 169 -15.51 16.05 -2.81
C ILE A 169 -16.65 15.25 -2.18
N ARG A 170 -17.01 14.13 -2.81
CA ARG A 170 -18.06 13.23 -2.34
C ARG A 170 -17.44 11.92 -1.85
N PHE A 171 -17.58 11.62 -0.58
CA PHE A 171 -17.17 10.36 0.03
C PHE A 171 -18.29 9.33 -0.06
N VAL A 172 -18.05 8.22 -0.77
CA VAL A 172 -19.03 7.12 -0.92
C VAL A 172 -18.83 6.00 0.11
N GLY A 173 -17.72 6.04 0.86
CA GLY A 173 -17.42 5.02 1.86
C GLY A 173 -16.86 3.73 1.26
N ARG A 174 -16.91 2.66 2.05
CA ARG A 174 -16.55 1.32 1.56
C ARG A 174 -17.60 0.83 0.57
N VAL A 175 -17.14 0.33 -0.56
CA VAL A 175 -17.96 -0.27 -1.60
C VAL A 175 -17.60 -1.75 -1.74
N SER A 176 -18.56 -2.58 -2.11
CA SER A 176 -18.35 -4.01 -2.31
C SER A 176 -17.67 -4.34 -3.63
N ASP A 177 -17.76 -3.42 -4.60
CA ASP A 177 -17.20 -3.56 -5.93
C ASP A 177 -16.72 -2.21 -6.42
N LEU A 178 -15.45 -2.13 -6.84
CA LEU A 178 -14.82 -0.92 -7.36
C LEU A 178 -14.92 -0.82 -8.89
N ALA A 179 -15.16 -1.93 -9.61
CA ALA A 179 -15.20 -1.93 -11.06
C ALA A 179 -16.17 -0.89 -11.64
N PRO A 180 -17.42 -0.73 -11.13
CA PRO A 180 -18.33 0.32 -11.62
C PRO A 180 -17.79 1.74 -11.46
N TYR A 181 -16.96 1.99 -10.44
CA TYR A 181 -16.35 3.30 -10.22
C TYR A 181 -15.22 3.57 -11.19
N TYR A 182 -14.35 2.57 -11.42
CA TYR A 182 -13.25 2.69 -12.38
C TYR A 182 -13.77 2.90 -13.82
N VAL A 183 -14.75 2.10 -14.23
CA VAL A 183 -15.30 2.16 -15.60
C VAL A 183 -16.02 3.49 -15.89
N GLN A 184 -16.69 4.09 -14.89
CA GLN A 184 -17.47 5.31 -15.09
C GLN A 184 -16.69 6.59 -14.80
N ALA A 185 -15.51 6.50 -14.17
CA ALA A 185 -14.69 7.67 -13.88
C ALA A 185 -14.08 8.26 -15.15
N SER A 186 -14.05 9.59 -15.24
CA SER A 186 -13.34 10.28 -16.32
C SER A 186 -11.82 10.14 -16.19
N ALA A 187 -11.32 10.05 -14.95
CA ALA A 187 -9.93 9.74 -14.63
C ALA A 187 -9.81 9.28 -13.18
N VAL A 188 -8.76 8.48 -12.90
CA VAL A 188 -8.35 8.13 -11.55
C VAL A 188 -7.22 9.06 -11.13
N VAL A 189 -7.32 9.64 -9.93
CA VAL A 189 -6.31 10.55 -9.39
C VAL A 189 -5.69 9.98 -8.13
N ALA A 190 -4.39 10.10 -8.00
CA ALA A 190 -3.64 9.63 -6.84
C ALA A 190 -2.55 10.63 -6.42
N PRO A 191 -2.93 11.83 -5.90
CA PRO A 191 -1.98 12.88 -5.52
C PRO A 191 -1.29 12.53 -4.18
N VAL A 192 -0.73 11.33 -4.08
CA VAL A 192 -0.08 10.80 -2.88
C VAL A 192 1.35 11.31 -2.81
N LEU A 193 1.63 12.17 -1.86
CA LEU A 193 2.92 12.84 -1.69
C LEU A 193 3.89 12.04 -0.80
N SER A 194 3.35 11.30 0.18
CA SER A 194 4.14 10.53 1.14
C SER A 194 3.79 9.03 1.14
N GLY A 195 4.56 8.24 1.85
CA GLY A 195 4.42 6.78 1.92
C GLY A 195 5.42 6.04 1.03
N SER A 196 5.58 4.74 1.28
CA SER A 196 6.46 3.85 0.54
C SER A 196 5.65 2.75 -0.16
N GLY A 197 6.32 1.89 -0.92
CA GLY A 197 5.71 0.76 -1.62
C GLY A 197 4.97 1.10 -2.91
N LEU A 198 4.42 0.07 -3.51
CA LEU A 198 3.64 0.17 -4.74
C LEU A 198 2.30 0.86 -4.47
N LYS A 199 1.93 1.81 -5.32
CA LYS A 199 0.62 2.46 -5.30
C LYS A 199 -0.39 1.58 -6.05
N THR A 200 -0.90 0.56 -5.38
CA THR A 200 -1.81 -0.45 -5.97
C THR A 200 -2.98 0.16 -6.74
N LYS A 201 -3.57 1.25 -6.18
CA LYS A 201 -4.66 1.99 -6.84
C LYS A 201 -4.30 2.54 -8.23
N THR A 202 -3.02 2.83 -8.48
CA THR A 202 -2.56 3.32 -9.80
C THR A 202 -2.46 2.17 -10.80
N VAL A 203 -1.99 1.01 -10.34
CA VAL A 203 -1.91 -0.20 -11.18
C VAL A 203 -3.31 -0.74 -11.48
N GLU A 204 -4.19 -0.73 -10.47
CA GLU A 204 -5.59 -1.19 -10.60
C GLU A 204 -6.42 -0.30 -11.54
N ALA A 205 -5.99 0.95 -11.77
CA ALA A 205 -6.67 1.92 -12.63
C ALA A 205 -6.19 1.87 -14.10
N LEU A 206 -5.15 1.10 -14.40
CA LEU A 206 -4.61 0.93 -15.77
C LEU A 206 -5.31 -0.18 -16.51
#